data_737f3b1a1f1281c0b54b1b3a69d4a33b
#
_entry.id   737f3b1a1f1281c0b54b1b3a69d4a33b
#
_cell.length_a   1.000
_cell.length_b   1.000
_cell.length_c   1.000
_cell.angle_alpha   90.00
_cell.angle_beta   90.00
_cell.angle_gamma   90.00
#
_symmetry.space_group_name_H-M   'P 1'
#
loop_
_entity.id
_entity.type
_entity.pdbx_description
1 polymer ?
#
loop_
_entity_poly.entity_id
_entity_poly.type
_entity_poly.pdbx_seq_one_letter_code
_entity_poly.pdbx_strand_id
1 'polypeptide(L)'
;MRRVATALVTVIMLLLPGLSAMAGGEVDDIRLRAMSDELQRSLTSLSLPDHEKPYYIRYSLYETIDFSVDAKLGAVSSRSGSRQRTLDVDVRVGSYQSDSSNFKDSSGAGAGITSDAEVGVDDDYMGIRRSFWLATDSAYKKAVAARDAKKAHFLQKKESDHLDDFSRAPAVEVIQEPGRLAPDVDRISERETWTERVRDLSGVFRDFPRVRSSWVRYDERVINTWLVNSEGSRVRTAERACRVMVAACCQADDGSPSTDQLVFLAHDRNDLPSREEMMDRTRELASILTRLANAPAARTYEGPVIFEEEAAASFISSILAPSIKAHRAVPSDTMADTSLENPLEKKIGLRIMPTFLSVTDDPTARTFRGVPLMGGYDVDDEGVLARPVKVVENGFLRTFLSGRTPSKTNKESNGHGTTTGEAKTSVLILDSARSIGEGKLERRLCKLARESGLDHAVVVSKLDNLYQINFFDELSSWSDALSIAFGKLPSPAVMYEVSLKDGKRKLVRGSTFGASTMRILKDILATGGDARVYAVETAANNYGHVIAPSLLVQEVEILEAENSIKPPELPNPVH
;
A
#
# COMPACT_ATOMS: atom_id res chain seq x y z
N MET A 1 77.10 30.32 4.18
CA MET A 1 76.74 29.21 3.28
C MET A 1 75.35 28.71 3.61
N ARG A 2 74.39 29.11 2.81
CA ARG A 2 72.94 28.76 3.00
C ARG A 2 72.67 27.43 2.31
N ARG A 3 72.15 26.49 3.03
CA ARG A 3 71.56 25.24 2.45
C ARG A 3 70.06 25.44 2.29
N VAL A 4 69.63 25.36 1.04
CA VAL A 4 68.19 25.35 0.65
C VAL A 4 67.72 23.91 0.80
N ALA A 5 66.68 23.70 1.60
CA ALA A 5 65.97 22.42 1.69
C ALA A 5 64.81 22.46 0.74
N THR A 6 64.77 21.59 -0.25
CA THR A 6 63.65 21.38 -1.19
C THR A 6 62.69 20.41 -0.57
N ALA A 7 61.47 20.87 -0.29
CA ALA A 7 60.39 20.00 0.16
C ALA A 7 59.72 19.36 -1.05
N LEU A 8 59.73 18.04 -1.09
CA LEU A 8 59.05 17.21 -2.08
C LEU A 8 57.58 17.03 -1.63
N VAL A 9 56.64 17.65 -2.33
CA VAL A 9 55.20 17.45 -2.12
C VAL A 9 54.78 16.22 -2.93
N THR A 10 54.55 15.10 -2.24
CA THR A 10 54.01 13.89 -2.86
C THR A 10 52.48 14.04 -2.90
N VAL A 11 51.94 14.27 -4.09
CA VAL A 11 50.50 14.23 -4.35
C VAL A 11 50.06 12.77 -4.38
N ILE A 12 49.38 12.31 -3.35
CA ILE A 12 48.68 11.02 -3.35
C ILE A 12 47.39 11.20 -4.13
N MET A 13 47.40 10.71 -5.36
CA MET A 13 46.22 10.60 -6.21
C MET A 13 45.41 9.38 -5.71
N LEU A 14 44.36 9.62 -4.91
CA LEU A 14 43.36 8.62 -4.55
C LEU A 14 42.60 8.23 -5.83
N LEU A 15 42.94 7.07 -6.37
CA LEU A 15 42.15 6.38 -7.39
C LEU A 15 40.80 5.96 -6.75
N LEU A 16 39.76 6.74 -6.99
CA LEU A 16 38.39 6.25 -6.86
C LEU A 16 38.20 5.13 -7.89
N PRO A 17 37.66 3.96 -7.50
CA PRO A 17 37.30 2.97 -8.49
C PRO A 17 36.16 3.57 -9.34
N GLY A 18 36.49 3.76 -10.61
CA GLY A 18 35.52 4.21 -11.61
C GLY A 18 34.31 3.27 -11.59
N LEU A 19 33.11 3.83 -11.37
CA LEU A 19 31.90 3.21 -11.87
C LEU A 19 32.10 3.07 -13.38
N SER A 20 32.44 1.87 -13.81
CA SER A 20 32.26 1.48 -15.20
C SER A 20 30.75 1.52 -15.45
N ALA A 21 30.29 2.63 -16.02
CA ALA A 21 29.04 2.62 -16.76
C ALA A 21 29.22 1.50 -17.81
N MET A 22 28.63 0.35 -17.57
CA MET A 22 28.45 -0.63 -18.63
C MET A 22 27.64 0.13 -19.69
N ALA A 23 28.26 0.37 -20.83
CA ALA A 23 27.59 0.73 -22.06
C ALA A 23 26.69 -0.47 -22.38
N GLY A 24 25.47 -0.48 -21.83
CA GLY A 24 24.43 -1.41 -22.18
C GLY A 24 24.14 -1.17 -23.65
N GLY A 25 24.37 -2.18 -24.48
CA GLY A 25 23.89 -2.16 -25.85
C GLY A 25 22.43 -1.74 -25.83
N GLU A 26 22.04 -0.89 -26.76
CA GLU A 26 20.66 -0.38 -26.91
C GLU A 26 19.72 -1.59 -26.86
N VAL A 27 18.95 -1.73 -25.79
CA VAL A 27 18.02 -2.84 -25.63
C VAL A 27 16.92 -2.59 -26.66
N ASP A 28 16.93 -3.35 -27.77
CA ASP A 28 15.92 -3.26 -28.83
C ASP A 28 14.58 -3.82 -28.32
N ASP A 29 13.95 -3.04 -27.43
CA ASP A 29 12.60 -3.35 -26.93
C ASP A 29 11.58 -2.72 -27.89
N ILE A 30 10.91 -3.56 -28.66
CA ILE A 30 9.92 -3.16 -29.66
C ILE A 30 8.80 -2.30 -29.05
N ARG A 31 8.46 -2.53 -27.77
CA ARG A 31 7.43 -1.79 -27.04
C ARG A 31 7.90 -0.37 -26.76
N LEU A 32 9.09 -0.21 -26.15
CA LEU A 32 9.68 1.11 -25.91
C LEU A 32 9.88 1.89 -27.20
N ARG A 33 10.31 1.20 -28.28
CA ARG A 33 10.46 1.82 -29.60
C ARG A 33 9.12 2.30 -30.14
N ALA A 34 8.09 1.44 -30.14
CA ALA A 34 6.75 1.81 -30.61
C ALA A 34 6.16 2.97 -29.83
N MET A 35 6.29 2.96 -28.51
CA MET A 35 5.84 4.03 -27.62
C MET A 35 6.58 5.34 -27.89
N SER A 36 7.91 5.30 -28.01
CA SER A 36 8.74 6.49 -28.25
C SER A 36 8.44 7.13 -29.60
N ASP A 37 8.30 6.33 -30.67
CA ASP A 37 8.00 6.83 -32.00
C ASP A 37 6.59 7.45 -32.07
N GLU A 38 5.62 6.83 -31.38
CA GLU A 38 4.26 7.40 -31.33
C GLU A 38 4.19 8.65 -30.46
N LEU A 39 4.93 8.69 -29.34
CA LEU A 39 5.07 9.88 -28.50
C LEU A 39 5.63 11.06 -29.31
N GLN A 40 6.74 10.84 -30.03
CA GLN A 40 7.36 11.87 -30.88
C GLN A 40 6.41 12.36 -31.98
N ARG A 41 5.67 11.45 -32.63
CA ARG A 41 4.66 11.80 -33.63
C ARG A 41 3.53 12.64 -33.00
N SER A 42 3.04 12.26 -31.85
CA SER A 42 1.98 12.96 -31.14
C SER A 42 2.39 14.37 -30.74
N LEU A 43 3.59 14.55 -30.17
CA LEU A 43 4.13 15.86 -29.80
C LEU A 43 4.23 16.83 -31.00
N THR A 44 4.58 16.31 -32.18
CA THR A 44 4.80 17.15 -33.36
C THR A 44 3.51 17.46 -34.11
N SER A 45 2.60 16.47 -34.22
CA SER A 45 1.49 16.50 -35.15
C SER A 45 0.11 16.69 -34.50
N LEU A 46 -0.02 16.41 -33.19
CA LEU A 46 -1.30 16.49 -32.49
C LEU A 46 -1.71 17.94 -32.30
N SER A 47 -2.83 18.34 -32.89
CA SER A 47 -3.39 19.68 -32.76
C SER A 47 -4.87 19.70 -33.13
N LEU A 48 -5.64 20.56 -32.48
CA LEU A 48 -7.01 20.92 -32.87
C LEU A 48 -7.02 22.38 -33.26
N PRO A 49 -7.84 22.78 -34.24
CA PRO A 49 -8.02 24.21 -34.61
C PRO A 49 -8.39 25.03 -33.36
N ASP A 50 -7.77 26.19 -33.22
CA ASP A 50 -8.02 27.16 -32.14
C ASP A 50 -7.71 26.68 -30.71
N HIS A 51 -7.04 25.54 -30.55
CA HIS A 51 -6.64 25.00 -29.24
C HIS A 51 -5.12 24.84 -29.08
N GLU A 52 -4.67 24.91 -27.82
CA GLU A 52 -3.27 24.73 -27.44
C GLU A 52 -2.80 23.30 -27.72
N LYS A 53 -1.54 23.14 -28.17
CA LYS A 53 -0.92 21.82 -28.30
C LYS A 53 -0.60 21.25 -26.91
N PRO A 54 -0.45 19.90 -26.79
CA PRO A 54 0.07 19.32 -25.56
C PRO A 54 1.48 19.83 -25.27
N TYR A 55 1.75 20.18 -24.01
CA TYR A 55 3.10 20.49 -23.55
C TYR A 55 3.77 19.29 -22.87
N TYR A 56 2.95 18.33 -22.40
CA TYR A 56 3.40 17.09 -21.76
C TYR A 56 2.53 15.92 -22.22
N ILE A 57 3.20 14.81 -22.51
CA ILE A 57 2.56 13.51 -22.79
C ILE A 57 3.36 12.43 -22.06
N ARG A 58 2.66 11.52 -21.38
CA ARG A 58 3.21 10.28 -20.83
C ARG A 58 2.44 9.09 -21.38
N TYR A 59 3.18 8.06 -21.78
CA TYR A 59 2.67 6.76 -22.15
C TYR A 59 3.14 5.74 -21.14
N SER A 60 2.24 4.94 -20.62
CA SER A 60 2.53 3.76 -19.81
C SER A 60 1.87 2.54 -20.42
N LEU A 61 2.61 1.43 -20.47
CA LEU A 61 2.12 0.13 -20.92
C LEU A 61 2.35 -0.86 -19.79
N TYR A 62 1.32 -1.58 -19.41
CA TYR A 62 1.36 -2.61 -18.38
C TYR A 62 1.08 -3.96 -19.01
N GLU A 63 1.90 -4.93 -18.69
CA GLU A 63 1.62 -6.34 -18.98
C GLU A 63 1.51 -7.09 -17.68
N THR A 64 0.31 -7.58 -17.38
CA THR A 64 0.04 -8.37 -16.19
C THR A 64 -0.10 -9.83 -16.56
N ILE A 65 0.67 -10.69 -15.89
CA ILE A 65 0.66 -12.13 -16.04
C ILE A 65 0.31 -12.71 -14.68
N ASP A 66 -0.83 -13.40 -14.59
CA ASP A 66 -1.37 -13.94 -13.35
C ASP A 66 -1.56 -15.44 -13.42
N PHE A 67 -1.33 -16.10 -12.29
CA PHE A 67 -1.78 -17.45 -12.03
C PHE A 67 -2.38 -17.51 -10.63
N SER A 68 -3.53 -18.16 -10.46
CA SER A 68 -4.13 -18.35 -9.15
C SER A 68 -4.84 -19.69 -9.00
N VAL A 69 -4.87 -20.16 -7.74
CA VAL A 69 -5.62 -21.35 -7.32
C VAL A 69 -6.33 -21.05 -6.02
N ASP A 70 -7.62 -21.38 -5.96
CA ASP A 70 -8.44 -21.26 -4.75
C ASP A 70 -8.89 -22.65 -4.29
N ALA A 71 -8.95 -22.85 -2.98
CA ALA A 71 -9.54 -24.03 -2.38
C ALA A 71 -10.30 -23.72 -1.09
N LYS A 72 -11.32 -24.55 -0.81
CA LYS A 72 -12.14 -24.52 0.41
C LYS A 72 -12.29 -25.93 0.94
N LEU A 73 -12.10 -26.12 2.24
CA LEU A 73 -12.30 -27.42 2.91
C LEU A 73 -11.67 -28.61 2.15
N GLY A 74 -10.44 -28.47 1.68
CA GLY A 74 -9.71 -29.51 0.97
C GLY A 74 -10.17 -29.78 -0.47
N ALA A 75 -11.02 -28.92 -1.03
CA ALA A 75 -11.45 -29.01 -2.43
C ALA A 75 -11.06 -27.74 -3.20
N VAL A 76 -10.50 -27.92 -4.39
CA VAL A 76 -10.20 -26.80 -5.29
C VAL A 76 -11.51 -26.21 -5.80
N SER A 77 -11.69 -24.91 -5.62
CA SER A 77 -12.86 -24.15 -6.06
C SER A 77 -12.65 -23.43 -7.39
N SER A 78 -11.44 -22.96 -7.65
CA SER A 78 -11.11 -22.32 -8.92
C SER A 78 -9.62 -22.43 -9.26
N ARG A 79 -9.33 -22.30 -10.55
CA ARG A 79 -7.99 -22.08 -11.10
C ARG A 79 -8.09 -21.08 -12.23
N SER A 80 -7.20 -20.12 -12.25
CA SER A 80 -7.16 -19.09 -13.28
C SER A 80 -5.72 -18.82 -13.70
N GLY A 81 -5.55 -18.46 -14.95
CA GLY A 81 -4.31 -17.92 -15.48
C GLY A 81 -4.65 -16.94 -16.57
N SER A 82 -4.04 -15.75 -16.53
CA SER A 82 -4.29 -14.71 -17.52
C SER A 82 -2.98 -14.02 -17.92
N ARG A 83 -2.97 -13.50 -19.12
CA ARG A 83 -2.01 -12.51 -19.59
C ARG A 83 -2.79 -11.41 -20.27
N GLN A 84 -2.68 -10.23 -19.79
CA GLN A 84 -3.37 -9.07 -20.35
C GLN A 84 -2.41 -7.90 -20.46
N ARG A 85 -2.71 -6.99 -21.38
CA ARG A 85 -1.94 -5.78 -21.57
C ARG A 85 -2.89 -4.60 -21.63
N THR A 86 -2.56 -3.56 -20.83
CA THR A 86 -3.31 -2.31 -20.78
C THR A 86 -2.37 -1.13 -20.95
N LEU A 87 -2.89 0.00 -21.37
CA LEU A 87 -2.15 1.24 -21.49
C LEU A 87 -2.83 2.40 -20.74
N ASP A 88 -1.98 3.32 -20.28
CA ASP A 88 -2.41 4.64 -19.80
C ASP A 88 -1.75 5.74 -20.63
N VAL A 89 -2.51 6.77 -20.90
CA VAL A 89 -2.05 7.99 -21.58
C VAL A 89 -2.43 9.20 -20.75
N ASP A 90 -1.45 10.02 -20.38
CA ASP A 90 -1.66 11.34 -19.75
C ASP A 90 -1.24 12.42 -20.76
N VAL A 91 -2.21 13.24 -21.20
CA VAL A 91 -1.99 14.37 -22.09
C VAL A 91 -2.35 15.65 -21.36
N ARG A 92 -1.39 16.59 -21.29
CA ARG A 92 -1.61 17.88 -20.63
C ARG A 92 -1.51 19.04 -21.62
N VAL A 93 -2.51 19.93 -21.55
CA VAL A 93 -2.66 21.11 -22.41
C VAL A 93 -2.53 22.37 -21.56
N GLY A 94 -1.75 23.34 -22.03
CA GLY A 94 -1.44 24.58 -21.32
C GLY A 94 0.03 24.67 -20.97
N SER A 95 0.36 24.80 -19.70
CA SER A 95 1.73 24.86 -19.19
C SER A 95 1.86 24.20 -17.81
N TYR A 96 3.08 24.02 -17.32
CA TYR A 96 3.32 23.51 -15.96
C TYR A 96 2.64 24.35 -14.87
N GLN A 97 2.52 25.68 -15.08
CA GLN A 97 1.89 26.60 -14.15
C GLN A 97 0.36 26.50 -14.19
N SER A 98 -0.20 26.27 -15.38
CA SER A 98 -1.64 26.17 -15.53
C SER A 98 -1.98 25.28 -16.71
N ASP A 99 -2.55 24.12 -16.42
CA ASP A 99 -2.90 23.12 -17.43
C ASP A 99 -4.35 22.62 -17.30
N SER A 100 -4.65 21.53 -18.00
CA SER A 100 -5.94 20.87 -18.03
C SER A 100 -6.25 20.05 -16.78
N SER A 101 -5.29 19.84 -15.88
CA SER A 101 -5.48 19.05 -14.66
C SER A 101 -5.97 19.88 -13.47
N ASN A 102 -6.16 19.22 -12.33
CA ASN A 102 -6.54 19.83 -11.06
C ASN A 102 -7.84 20.66 -11.13
N PHE A 103 -8.80 20.16 -11.87
CA PHE A 103 -10.15 20.69 -11.97
C PHE A 103 -11.15 19.56 -12.19
N LYS A 104 -12.27 19.56 -11.48
CA LYS A 104 -13.37 18.60 -11.66
C LYS A 104 -14.55 19.33 -12.31
N ASP A 105 -14.83 18.99 -13.55
CA ASP A 105 -16.03 19.45 -14.22
C ASP A 105 -17.27 18.60 -13.86
N SER A 106 -18.44 19.06 -14.28
CA SER A 106 -19.70 18.37 -14.05
C SER A 106 -19.83 17.04 -14.79
N SER A 107 -18.98 16.77 -15.77
CA SER A 107 -18.96 15.50 -16.52
C SER A 107 -18.19 14.40 -15.80
N GLY A 108 -17.39 14.74 -14.77
CA GLY A 108 -16.51 13.82 -14.08
C GLY A 108 -15.40 13.25 -14.96
N ALA A 109 -15.22 13.79 -16.16
CA ALA A 109 -14.17 13.37 -17.06
C ALA A 109 -12.81 13.78 -16.49
N GLY A 110 -11.98 12.80 -16.18
CA GLY A 110 -10.60 13.01 -15.73
C GLY A 110 -9.84 13.82 -16.78
N ALA A 111 -9.11 14.84 -16.33
CA ALA A 111 -8.46 15.82 -17.19
C ALA A 111 -7.33 15.22 -18.03
N GLY A 112 -7.64 14.78 -19.25
CA GLY A 112 -6.63 14.36 -20.22
C GLY A 112 -6.02 12.97 -20.00
N ILE A 113 -6.63 12.14 -19.14
CA ILE A 113 -6.17 10.77 -18.88
C ILE A 113 -7.08 9.77 -19.57
N THR A 114 -6.48 8.77 -20.21
CA THR A 114 -7.14 7.53 -20.66
C THR A 114 -6.41 6.38 -19.97
N SER A 115 -7.13 5.62 -19.17
CA SER A 115 -6.57 4.51 -18.37
C SER A 115 -7.19 3.19 -18.76
N ASP A 116 -6.45 2.09 -18.49
CA ASP A 116 -6.90 0.71 -18.63
C ASP A 116 -7.42 0.33 -20.03
N ALA A 117 -6.98 1.05 -21.08
CA ALA A 117 -7.34 0.67 -22.43
C ALA A 117 -6.59 -0.63 -22.83
N GLU A 118 -7.34 -1.62 -23.32
CA GLU A 118 -6.77 -2.91 -23.72
C GLU A 118 -5.85 -2.78 -24.93
N VAL A 119 -4.75 -3.53 -24.90
CA VAL A 119 -3.76 -3.64 -25.97
C VAL A 119 -3.51 -5.10 -26.28
N GLY A 120 -3.30 -5.43 -27.55
CA GLY A 120 -2.91 -6.79 -27.94
C GLY A 120 -1.67 -7.28 -27.20
N VAL A 121 -1.69 -8.54 -26.74
CA VAL A 121 -0.58 -9.16 -26.01
C VAL A 121 0.62 -9.50 -26.88
N ASP A 122 0.44 -9.50 -28.20
CA ASP A 122 1.51 -9.71 -29.17
C ASP A 122 2.39 -8.47 -29.29
N ASP A 123 3.68 -8.69 -29.57
CA ASP A 123 4.65 -7.62 -29.73
C ASP A 123 4.62 -7.04 -31.15
N ASP A 124 3.43 -6.65 -31.60
CA ASP A 124 3.24 -5.99 -32.89
C ASP A 124 3.48 -4.50 -32.78
N TYR A 125 4.52 -4.02 -33.47
CA TYR A 125 4.92 -2.62 -33.45
C TYR A 125 3.80 -1.66 -33.88
N MET A 126 3.07 -2.00 -34.95
CA MET A 126 2.01 -1.14 -35.47
C MET A 126 0.74 -1.22 -34.61
N GLY A 127 0.43 -2.38 -34.05
CA GLY A 127 -0.67 -2.59 -33.12
C GLY A 127 -0.50 -1.77 -31.86
N ILE A 128 0.69 -1.78 -31.27
CA ILE A 128 1.02 -0.95 -30.09
C ILE A 128 0.90 0.53 -30.42
N ARG A 129 1.50 1.01 -31.50
CA ARG A 129 1.40 2.41 -31.93
C ARG A 129 -0.04 2.84 -32.16
N ARG A 130 -0.85 2.01 -32.83
CA ARG A 130 -2.26 2.30 -33.08
C ARG A 130 -3.07 2.45 -31.80
N SER A 131 -2.82 1.58 -30.81
CA SER A 131 -3.49 1.65 -29.52
C SER A 131 -3.16 2.97 -28.79
N PHE A 132 -1.89 3.36 -28.74
CA PHE A 132 -1.48 4.64 -28.19
C PHE A 132 -2.03 5.84 -28.96
N TRP A 133 -2.06 5.77 -30.31
CA TRP A 133 -2.65 6.83 -31.14
C TRP A 133 -4.13 7.11 -30.78
N LEU A 134 -4.94 6.04 -30.70
CA LEU A 134 -6.37 6.17 -30.38
C LEU A 134 -6.57 6.73 -28.96
N ALA A 135 -5.83 6.21 -27.97
CA ALA A 135 -5.90 6.66 -26.60
C ALA A 135 -5.44 8.13 -26.47
N THR A 136 -4.38 8.52 -27.20
CA THR A 136 -3.87 9.89 -27.21
C THR A 136 -4.85 10.88 -27.80
N ASP A 137 -5.51 10.53 -28.90
CA ASP A 137 -6.56 11.37 -29.49
C ASP A 137 -7.71 11.61 -28.50
N SER A 138 -8.17 10.56 -27.84
CA SER A 138 -9.19 10.64 -26.79
C SER A 138 -8.73 11.50 -25.61
N ALA A 139 -7.53 11.26 -25.09
CA ALA A 139 -6.98 11.99 -23.95
C ALA A 139 -6.78 13.47 -24.27
N TYR A 140 -6.29 13.79 -25.48
CA TYR A 140 -6.11 15.18 -25.89
C TYR A 140 -7.44 15.95 -25.97
N LYS A 141 -8.48 15.34 -26.53
CA LYS A 141 -9.82 15.95 -26.59
C LYS A 141 -10.39 16.22 -25.20
N LYS A 142 -10.21 15.28 -24.26
CA LYS A 142 -10.57 15.45 -22.85
C LYS A 142 -9.77 16.59 -22.21
N ALA A 143 -8.44 16.64 -22.44
CA ALA A 143 -7.58 17.68 -21.90
C ALA A 143 -7.97 19.07 -22.39
N VAL A 144 -8.31 19.23 -23.67
CA VAL A 144 -8.77 20.48 -24.23
C VAL A 144 -10.09 20.92 -23.57
N ALA A 145 -11.07 20.03 -23.51
CA ALA A 145 -12.36 20.32 -22.87
C ALA A 145 -12.21 20.70 -21.39
N ALA A 146 -11.39 19.96 -20.62
CA ALA A 146 -11.10 20.26 -19.23
C ALA A 146 -10.38 21.61 -19.06
N ARG A 147 -9.44 21.93 -19.96
CA ARG A 147 -8.76 23.24 -19.97
C ARG A 147 -9.73 24.39 -20.17
N ASP A 148 -10.66 24.26 -21.11
CA ASP A 148 -11.65 25.30 -21.41
C ASP A 148 -12.64 25.46 -20.26
N ALA A 149 -13.14 24.38 -19.69
CA ALA A 149 -14.01 24.40 -18.52
C ALA A 149 -13.31 25.06 -17.30
N LYS A 150 -12.06 24.72 -17.04
CA LYS A 150 -11.24 25.31 -15.97
C LYS A 150 -11.05 26.81 -16.18
N LYS A 151 -10.71 27.26 -17.40
CA LYS A 151 -10.60 28.68 -17.74
C LYS A 151 -11.92 29.43 -17.50
N ALA A 152 -13.05 28.86 -17.94
CA ALA A 152 -14.37 29.45 -17.76
C ALA A 152 -14.74 29.60 -16.28
N HIS A 153 -14.48 28.56 -15.45
CA HIS A 153 -14.72 28.57 -14.02
C HIS A 153 -13.97 29.72 -13.32
N PHE A 154 -12.64 29.80 -13.52
CA PHE A 154 -11.84 30.86 -12.88
C PHE A 154 -12.19 32.26 -13.33
N LEU A 155 -12.56 32.43 -14.59
CA LEU A 155 -13.07 33.73 -15.11
C LEU A 155 -14.39 34.13 -14.43
N GLN A 156 -15.30 33.17 -14.22
CA GLN A 156 -16.59 33.43 -13.58
C GLN A 156 -16.45 33.74 -12.09
N LYS A 157 -15.63 32.95 -11.35
CA LYS A 157 -15.44 33.14 -9.92
C LYS A 157 -14.48 34.26 -9.54
N LYS A 158 -13.72 34.81 -10.50
CA LYS A 158 -12.64 35.79 -10.27
C LYS A 158 -11.61 35.28 -9.25
N GLU A 159 -11.42 33.97 -9.20
CA GLU A 159 -10.44 33.30 -8.38
C GLU A 159 -9.21 32.94 -9.22
N SER A 160 -8.07 32.74 -8.55
CA SER A 160 -6.87 32.18 -9.18
C SER A 160 -6.31 31.10 -8.28
N ASP A 161 -5.95 29.97 -8.88
CA ASP A 161 -5.10 29.00 -8.19
C ASP A 161 -3.65 29.48 -8.31
N HIS A 162 -3.00 29.70 -7.16
CA HIS A 162 -1.61 30.19 -7.09
C HIS A 162 -0.58 29.05 -7.10
N LEU A 163 -1.02 27.80 -7.23
CA LEU A 163 -0.15 26.65 -7.33
C LEU A 163 0.05 26.27 -8.78
N ASP A 164 1.29 25.90 -9.13
CA ASP A 164 1.54 25.24 -10.41
C ASP A 164 0.70 23.95 -10.51
N ASP A 165 0.25 23.61 -11.70
CA ASP A 165 -0.57 22.41 -11.89
C ASP A 165 0.25 21.14 -11.96
N PHE A 166 1.49 21.24 -12.44
CA PHE A 166 2.38 20.08 -12.57
C PHE A 166 3.84 20.48 -12.34
N SER A 167 4.60 19.64 -11.65
CA SER A 167 6.02 19.87 -11.44
C SER A 167 6.87 19.23 -12.53
N ARG A 168 8.02 19.85 -12.86
CA ARG A 168 9.02 19.23 -13.74
C ARG A 168 9.75 18.11 -13.03
N ALA A 169 10.20 17.11 -13.77
CA ALA A 169 11.07 16.07 -13.26
C ALA A 169 12.24 15.84 -14.23
N PRO A 170 13.42 15.49 -13.72
CA PRO A 170 14.54 15.05 -14.55
C PRO A 170 14.16 13.81 -15.37
N ALA A 171 14.71 13.69 -16.58
CA ALA A 171 14.60 12.46 -17.35
C ALA A 171 15.22 11.29 -16.59
N VAL A 172 14.54 10.15 -16.62
CA VAL A 172 14.96 8.92 -15.95
C VAL A 172 15.15 7.81 -16.98
N GLU A 173 16.25 7.10 -16.90
CA GLU A 173 16.47 5.89 -17.68
C GLU A 173 16.71 4.71 -16.73
N VAL A 174 15.70 3.83 -16.63
CA VAL A 174 15.77 2.58 -15.85
C VAL A 174 15.23 1.46 -16.70
N ILE A 175 16.09 0.53 -17.10
CA ILE A 175 15.75 -0.58 -17.97
C ILE A 175 16.09 -1.90 -17.26
N GLN A 176 15.08 -2.53 -16.67
CA GLN A 176 15.17 -3.85 -16.07
C GLN A 176 14.77 -4.93 -17.10
N GLU A 177 15.19 -6.18 -16.90
CA GLU A 177 14.71 -7.30 -17.70
C GLU A 177 13.20 -7.52 -17.45
N PRO A 178 12.40 -7.86 -18.49
CA PRO A 178 10.99 -8.16 -18.29
C PRO A 178 10.83 -9.36 -17.37
N GLY A 179 9.96 -9.22 -16.38
CA GLY A 179 9.56 -10.33 -15.53
C GLY A 179 8.75 -11.37 -16.31
N ARG A 180 8.86 -12.60 -15.88
CA ARG A 180 8.09 -13.73 -16.42
C ARG A 180 7.61 -14.57 -15.25
N LEU A 181 6.49 -15.23 -15.37
CA LEU A 181 6.18 -16.31 -14.45
C LEU A 181 7.30 -17.34 -14.52
N ALA A 182 7.61 -17.98 -13.41
CA ALA A 182 8.62 -19.03 -13.42
C ALA A 182 8.25 -20.03 -14.53
N PRO A 183 9.24 -20.48 -15.35
CA PRO A 183 8.99 -21.36 -16.50
C PRO A 183 8.15 -22.58 -16.17
N ASP A 184 8.18 -22.94 -14.92
CA ASP A 184 7.52 -24.14 -14.39
C ASP A 184 6.04 -23.91 -14.06
N VAL A 185 5.57 -22.67 -13.88
CA VAL A 185 4.13 -22.36 -13.72
C VAL A 185 3.37 -22.60 -15.03
N ASP A 186 4.06 -22.53 -16.17
CA ASP A 186 3.53 -22.98 -17.46
C ASP A 186 3.54 -24.51 -17.59
N ARG A 187 4.29 -25.23 -16.75
CA ARG A 187 4.28 -26.69 -16.74
C ARG A 187 3.13 -27.20 -15.88
N ILE A 188 2.37 -28.13 -16.40
CA ILE A 188 1.21 -28.77 -15.75
C ILE A 188 1.58 -29.31 -14.35
N SER A 189 2.81 -29.87 -14.18
CA SER A 189 3.29 -30.46 -12.93
C SER A 189 3.42 -29.48 -11.76
N GLU A 190 3.74 -28.21 -12.01
CA GLU A 190 3.92 -27.26 -10.91
C GLU A 190 2.64 -26.50 -10.56
N ARG A 191 1.76 -26.30 -11.53
CA ARG A 191 0.38 -25.94 -11.27
C ARG A 191 -0.30 -26.99 -10.37
N GLU A 192 0.03 -28.26 -10.55
CA GLU A 192 -0.43 -29.35 -9.69
C GLU A 192 0.15 -29.25 -8.29
N THR A 193 1.44 -28.97 -8.12
CA THR A 193 2.09 -28.83 -6.81
C THR A 193 1.42 -27.73 -5.96
N TRP A 194 1.18 -26.54 -6.50
CA TRP A 194 0.50 -25.48 -5.77
C TRP A 194 -0.98 -25.77 -5.56
N THR A 195 -1.61 -26.47 -6.50
CA THR A 195 -2.98 -26.96 -6.32
C THR A 195 -3.08 -27.93 -5.15
N GLU A 196 -2.12 -28.84 -5.00
CA GLU A 196 -2.08 -29.78 -3.87
C GLU A 196 -1.82 -29.05 -2.57
N ARG A 197 -0.83 -28.13 -2.52
CA ARG A 197 -0.54 -27.33 -1.32
C ARG A 197 -1.75 -26.52 -0.84
N VAL A 198 -2.44 -25.82 -1.74
CA VAL A 198 -3.64 -25.04 -1.41
C VAL A 198 -4.79 -25.94 -0.95
N ARG A 199 -4.94 -27.13 -1.58
CA ARG A 199 -5.90 -28.14 -1.13
C ARG A 199 -5.60 -28.61 0.30
N ASP A 200 -4.34 -28.93 0.59
CA ASP A 200 -3.91 -29.40 1.92
C ASP A 200 -4.12 -28.33 2.98
N LEU A 201 -3.70 -27.10 2.72
CA LEU A 201 -3.90 -25.96 3.63
C LEU A 201 -5.39 -25.74 3.93
N SER A 202 -6.23 -25.78 2.90
CA SER A 202 -7.68 -25.61 3.08
C SER A 202 -8.33 -26.81 3.77
N GLY A 203 -7.71 -27.99 3.65
CA GLY A 203 -8.13 -29.23 4.30
C GLY A 203 -8.00 -29.21 5.83
N VAL A 204 -7.09 -28.39 6.37
CA VAL A 204 -6.90 -28.20 7.82
C VAL A 204 -8.21 -27.85 8.52
N PHE A 205 -9.04 -27.04 7.90
CA PHE A 205 -10.27 -26.57 8.52
C PHE A 205 -11.35 -27.63 8.71
N ARG A 206 -11.19 -28.83 8.13
CA ARG A 206 -12.05 -29.98 8.40
C ARG A 206 -11.99 -30.45 9.85
N ASP A 207 -10.84 -30.24 10.50
CA ASP A 207 -10.63 -30.64 11.88
C ASP A 207 -11.13 -29.59 12.91
N PHE A 208 -11.71 -28.47 12.43
CA PHE A 208 -12.14 -27.35 13.25
C PHE A 208 -13.62 -27.00 13.01
N PRO A 209 -14.57 -27.70 13.67
CA PRO A 209 -16.01 -27.58 13.41
C PRO A 209 -16.60 -26.19 13.69
N ARG A 210 -15.94 -25.38 14.53
CA ARG A 210 -16.36 -24.00 14.80
C ARG A 210 -16.01 -23.05 13.66
N VAL A 211 -15.13 -23.42 12.74
CA VAL A 211 -14.85 -22.64 11.54
C VAL A 211 -16.00 -22.80 10.56
N ARG A 212 -16.79 -21.75 10.40
CA ARG A 212 -17.97 -21.71 9.55
C ARG A 212 -17.64 -21.63 8.07
N SER A 213 -16.63 -20.82 7.74
CA SER A 213 -16.16 -20.62 6.39
C SER A 213 -14.66 -20.47 6.36
N SER A 214 -14.02 -20.99 5.32
CA SER A 214 -12.60 -20.85 5.11
C SER A 214 -12.28 -20.77 3.63
N TRP A 215 -11.15 -20.15 3.32
CA TRP A 215 -10.70 -19.96 1.96
C TRP A 215 -9.17 -19.89 1.93
N VAL A 216 -8.56 -20.56 0.97
CA VAL A 216 -7.13 -20.52 0.74
C VAL A 216 -6.88 -20.22 -0.72
N ARG A 217 -6.03 -19.21 -0.99
CA ARG A 217 -5.58 -18.84 -2.32
C ARG A 217 -4.06 -18.85 -2.40
N TYR A 218 -3.55 -19.40 -3.46
CA TYR A 218 -2.23 -19.07 -3.98
C TYR A 218 -2.40 -18.20 -5.21
N ASP A 219 -1.65 -17.13 -5.32
CA ASP A 219 -1.50 -16.35 -6.54
C ASP A 219 -0.03 -15.97 -6.79
N GLU A 220 0.35 -16.01 -8.05
CA GLU A 220 1.60 -15.50 -8.56
C GLU A 220 1.28 -14.46 -9.63
N ARG A 221 1.84 -13.26 -9.47
CA ARG A 221 1.62 -12.12 -10.36
C ARG A 221 2.95 -11.53 -10.79
N VAL A 222 3.06 -11.23 -12.09
CA VAL A 222 4.14 -10.43 -12.65
C VAL A 222 3.51 -9.23 -13.35
N ILE A 223 4.00 -8.04 -13.05
CA ILE A 223 3.63 -6.80 -13.72
C ILE A 223 4.88 -6.24 -14.39
N ASN A 224 4.89 -6.19 -15.71
CA ASN A 224 5.88 -5.48 -16.49
C ASN A 224 5.34 -4.09 -16.84
N THR A 225 6.12 -3.06 -16.59
CA THR A 225 5.76 -1.67 -16.87
C THR A 225 6.76 -1.05 -17.82
N TRP A 226 6.26 -0.45 -18.89
CA TRP A 226 7.01 0.42 -19.79
C TRP A 226 6.45 1.83 -19.67
N LEU A 227 7.32 2.82 -19.53
CA LEU A 227 6.92 4.22 -19.48
C LEU A 227 7.87 5.05 -20.33
N VAL A 228 7.29 5.95 -21.12
CA VAL A 228 8.00 7.01 -21.81
C VAL A 228 7.25 8.34 -21.65
N ASN A 229 7.96 9.46 -21.54
CA ASN A 229 7.34 10.78 -21.45
C ASN A 229 8.06 11.81 -22.29
N SER A 230 7.40 12.96 -22.50
CA SER A 230 7.93 14.07 -23.30
C SER A 230 9.11 14.80 -22.67
N GLU A 231 9.46 14.52 -21.40
CA GLU A 231 10.65 15.04 -20.74
C GLU A 231 11.89 14.14 -20.97
N GLY A 232 11.71 13.02 -21.67
CA GLY A 232 12.81 12.12 -22.08
C GLY A 232 12.99 10.90 -21.18
N SER A 233 12.10 10.65 -20.23
CA SER A 233 12.19 9.43 -19.41
C SER A 233 11.86 8.19 -20.26
N ARG A 234 12.63 7.11 -20.01
CA ARG A 234 12.47 5.77 -20.58
C ARG A 234 12.62 4.74 -19.47
N VAL A 235 11.54 4.09 -19.13
CA VAL A 235 11.51 3.14 -18.01
C VAL A 235 10.96 1.80 -18.46
N ARG A 236 11.61 0.73 -18.02
CA ARG A 236 11.08 -0.63 -18.03
C ARG A 236 11.39 -1.26 -16.68
N THR A 237 10.35 -1.61 -15.94
CA THR A 237 10.46 -2.29 -14.65
C THR A 237 9.65 -3.57 -14.65
N ALA A 238 9.98 -4.47 -13.74
CA ALA A 238 9.25 -5.71 -13.53
C ALA A 238 9.05 -5.92 -12.02
N GLU A 239 7.81 -6.12 -11.63
CA GLU A 239 7.44 -6.50 -10.27
C GLU A 239 6.92 -7.93 -10.27
N ARG A 240 7.29 -8.70 -9.27
CA ARG A 240 6.81 -10.06 -9.08
C ARG A 240 6.41 -10.27 -7.64
N ALA A 241 5.27 -10.91 -7.44
CA ALA A 241 4.79 -11.31 -6.12
C ALA A 241 4.20 -12.71 -6.18
N CYS A 242 4.59 -13.54 -5.22
CA CYS A 242 3.99 -14.83 -4.91
C CYS A 242 3.32 -14.72 -3.55
N ARG A 243 2.05 -15.10 -3.47
CA ARG A 243 1.26 -14.94 -2.25
C ARG A 243 0.48 -16.21 -1.94
N VAL A 244 0.49 -16.61 -0.67
CA VAL A 244 -0.48 -17.57 -0.12
C VAL A 244 -1.32 -16.83 0.91
N MET A 245 -2.62 -16.82 0.71
CA MET A 245 -3.58 -16.24 1.63
C MET A 245 -4.45 -17.35 2.22
N VAL A 246 -4.58 -17.36 3.53
CA VAL A 246 -5.49 -18.24 4.27
C VAL A 246 -6.41 -17.37 5.09
N ALA A 247 -7.71 -17.46 4.85
CA ALA A 247 -8.71 -16.72 5.60
C ALA A 247 -9.78 -17.66 6.13
N ALA A 248 -10.25 -17.39 7.34
CA ALA A 248 -11.32 -18.17 7.94
C ALA A 248 -12.19 -17.32 8.87
N CYS A 249 -13.41 -17.77 9.05
CA CYS A 249 -14.41 -17.16 9.92
C CYS A 249 -15.01 -18.21 10.84
N CYS A 250 -15.14 -17.88 12.10
CA CYS A 250 -15.95 -18.63 13.06
C CYS A 250 -17.13 -17.77 13.55
N GLN A 251 -18.09 -18.39 14.21
CA GLN A 251 -19.22 -17.71 14.83
C GLN A 251 -19.44 -18.25 16.23
N ALA A 252 -19.62 -17.35 17.18
CA ALA A 252 -19.94 -17.71 18.56
C ALA A 252 -21.43 -18.07 18.70
N ASP A 253 -21.81 -18.63 19.86
CA ASP A 253 -23.19 -19.08 20.12
C ASP A 253 -24.19 -17.91 20.14
N ASP A 254 -23.76 -16.70 20.46
CA ASP A 254 -24.56 -15.46 20.37
C ASP A 254 -24.65 -14.89 18.94
N GLY A 255 -24.02 -15.56 17.96
CA GLY A 255 -24.01 -15.14 16.57
C GLY A 255 -22.88 -14.20 16.19
N SER A 256 -22.09 -13.68 17.14
CA SER A 256 -20.98 -12.78 16.81
C SER A 256 -19.89 -13.47 15.97
N PRO A 257 -19.52 -12.88 14.83
CA PRO A 257 -18.47 -13.40 13.97
C PRO A 257 -17.09 -13.05 14.52
N SER A 258 -16.10 -13.87 14.20
CA SER A 258 -14.68 -13.55 14.31
C SER A 258 -13.98 -14.02 13.05
N THR A 259 -13.26 -13.14 12.42
CA THR A 259 -12.48 -13.39 11.19
C THR A 259 -11.00 -13.31 11.48
N ASP A 260 -10.20 -14.09 10.79
CA ASP A 260 -8.75 -13.97 10.83
C ASP A 260 -8.13 -14.48 9.53
N GLN A 261 -6.89 -14.02 9.26
CA GLN A 261 -6.15 -14.38 8.06
C GLN A 261 -4.66 -14.52 8.31
N LEU A 262 -4.03 -15.25 7.41
CA LEU A 262 -2.57 -15.29 7.23
C LEU A 262 -2.24 -14.92 5.81
N VAL A 263 -1.20 -14.11 5.65
CA VAL A 263 -0.62 -13.77 4.34
C VAL A 263 0.85 -14.12 4.35
N PHE A 264 1.24 -15.03 3.47
CA PHE A 264 2.63 -15.32 3.16
C PHE A 264 2.95 -14.65 1.82
N LEU A 265 3.99 -13.85 1.80
CA LEU A 265 4.32 -13.00 0.66
C LEU A 265 5.82 -13.08 0.37
N ALA A 266 6.18 -13.28 -0.90
CA ALA A 266 7.56 -13.34 -1.36
C ALA A 266 7.70 -12.86 -2.80
N HIS A 267 8.90 -12.47 -3.22
CA HIS A 267 9.20 -12.17 -4.62
C HIS A 267 9.25 -13.42 -5.49
N ASP A 268 9.69 -14.53 -4.93
CA ASP A 268 9.72 -15.82 -5.60
C ASP A 268 9.00 -16.89 -4.76
N ARG A 269 8.36 -17.83 -5.43
CA ARG A 269 7.64 -18.93 -4.77
C ARG A 269 8.53 -19.82 -3.91
N ASN A 270 9.84 -19.90 -4.23
CA ASN A 270 10.80 -20.66 -3.45
C ASN A 270 11.19 -19.97 -2.14
N ASP A 271 10.91 -18.66 -2.01
CA ASP A 271 11.12 -17.86 -0.80
C ASP A 271 9.89 -17.89 0.12
N LEU A 272 8.77 -18.48 -0.32
CA LEU A 272 7.63 -18.73 0.54
C LEU A 272 7.98 -19.77 1.60
N PRO A 273 7.36 -19.72 2.80
CA PRO A 273 7.59 -20.71 3.85
C PRO A 273 7.31 -22.14 3.38
N SER A 274 7.92 -23.10 4.05
CA SER A 274 7.70 -24.52 3.76
C SER A 274 6.23 -24.91 3.90
N ARG A 275 5.82 -26.00 3.21
CA ARG A 275 4.45 -26.52 3.34
C ARG A 275 4.09 -26.81 4.79
N GLU A 276 5.01 -27.40 5.55
CA GLU A 276 4.84 -27.74 6.96
C GLU A 276 4.62 -26.50 7.81
N GLU A 277 5.43 -25.47 7.62
CA GLU A 277 5.30 -24.21 8.34
C GLU A 277 3.96 -23.52 8.04
N MET A 278 3.57 -23.45 6.76
CA MET A 278 2.27 -22.89 6.38
C MET A 278 1.10 -23.69 6.98
N MET A 279 1.20 -25.03 7.02
CA MET A 279 0.21 -25.91 7.64
C MET A 279 0.10 -25.63 9.15
N ASP A 280 1.22 -25.50 9.86
CA ASP A 280 1.23 -25.24 11.30
C ASP A 280 0.64 -23.86 11.62
N ARG A 281 1.00 -22.84 10.87
CA ARG A 281 0.41 -21.50 11.01
C ARG A 281 -1.11 -21.51 10.71
N THR A 282 -1.55 -22.30 9.72
CA THR A 282 -2.98 -22.48 9.41
C THR A 282 -3.73 -23.15 10.56
N ARG A 283 -3.15 -24.18 11.18
CA ARG A 283 -3.71 -24.83 12.39
C ARG A 283 -3.80 -23.86 13.56
N GLU A 284 -2.76 -23.05 13.76
CA GLU A 284 -2.74 -22.02 14.79
C GLU A 284 -3.88 -21.00 14.61
N LEU A 285 -4.06 -20.49 13.38
CA LEU A 285 -5.18 -19.60 13.01
C LEU A 285 -6.53 -20.28 13.33
N ALA A 286 -6.76 -21.50 12.88
CA ALA A 286 -8.00 -22.24 13.12
C ALA A 286 -8.26 -22.47 14.62
N SER A 287 -7.18 -22.75 15.39
CA SER A 287 -7.24 -22.90 16.85
C SER A 287 -7.60 -21.58 17.55
N ILE A 288 -7.01 -20.46 17.14
CA ILE A 288 -7.33 -19.14 17.70
C ILE A 288 -8.81 -18.79 17.41
N LEU A 289 -9.28 -18.98 16.19
CA LEU A 289 -10.67 -18.75 15.82
C LEU A 289 -11.64 -19.63 16.63
N THR A 290 -11.31 -20.91 16.82
CA THR A 290 -12.12 -21.82 17.67
C THR A 290 -12.16 -21.32 19.12
N ARG A 291 -11.05 -20.83 19.65
CA ARG A 291 -10.98 -20.24 21.00
C ARG A 291 -11.77 -18.94 21.08
N LEU A 292 -11.73 -18.09 20.05
CA LEU A 292 -12.53 -16.86 19.95
C LEU A 292 -14.02 -17.18 19.96
N ALA A 293 -14.48 -18.19 19.21
CA ALA A 293 -15.89 -18.61 19.22
C ALA A 293 -16.39 -19.00 20.63
N ASN A 294 -15.50 -19.47 21.50
CA ASN A 294 -15.82 -19.86 22.88
C ASN A 294 -15.37 -18.81 23.93
N ALA A 295 -14.75 -17.70 23.48
CA ALA A 295 -14.28 -16.66 24.39
C ALA A 295 -15.45 -15.79 24.88
N PRO A 296 -15.36 -15.21 26.08
CA PRO A 296 -16.36 -14.23 26.52
C PRO A 296 -16.30 -12.96 25.66
N ALA A 297 -17.40 -12.26 25.61
CA ALA A 297 -17.43 -10.93 25.02
C ALA A 297 -16.48 -9.99 25.79
N ALA A 298 -15.85 -9.08 25.05
CA ALA A 298 -15.04 -8.03 25.65
C ALA A 298 -15.95 -7.05 26.42
N ARG A 299 -15.42 -6.54 27.53
CA ARG A 299 -16.06 -5.48 28.29
C ARG A 299 -15.62 -4.11 27.77
N THR A 300 -16.48 -3.12 27.92
CA THR A 300 -16.06 -1.73 27.71
C THR A 300 -14.85 -1.40 28.56
N TYR A 301 -13.85 -0.76 27.94
CA TYR A 301 -12.56 -0.46 28.55
C TYR A 301 -12.08 0.89 28.06
N GLU A 302 -11.53 1.70 28.97
CA GLU A 302 -10.86 2.96 28.67
C GLU A 302 -9.57 3.00 29.49
N GLY A 303 -8.42 2.94 28.79
CA GLY A 303 -7.14 2.88 29.49
C GLY A 303 -5.97 2.49 28.58
N PRO A 304 -4.81 2.15 29.20
CA PRO A 304 -3.60 1.82 28.47
C PRO A 304 -3.72 0.49 27.72
N VAL A 305 -3.27 0.49 26.45
CA VAL A 305 -3.30 -0.68 25.56
C VAL A 305 -1.92 -0.92 24.95
N ILE A 306 -1.51 -2.17 24.85
CA ILE A 306 -0.41 -2.57 23.96
C ILE A 306 -0.99 -3.07 22.65
N PHE A 307 -0.52 -2.49 21.56
CA PHE A 307 -0.61 -3.08 20.22
C PHE A 307 0.69 -3.81 19.95
N GLU A 308 0.63 -5.12 19.78
CA GLU A 308 1.80 -5.95 19.51
C GLU A 308 1.68 -6.63 18.14
N GLU A 309 2.78 -7.18 17.64
CA GLU A 309 2.82 -7.92 16.39
C GLU A 309 2.19 -7.16 15.22
N GLU A 310 1.31 -7.82 14.46
CA GLU A 310 0.63 -7.26 13.29
C GLU A 310 -0.27 -6.06 13.67
N ALA A 311 -0.82 -6.05 14.89
CA ALA A 311 -1.66 -4.94 15.34
C ALA A 311 -0.89 -3.62 15.41
N ALA A 312 0.39 -3.63 15.79
CA ALA A 312 1.21 -2.42 15.82
C ALA A 312 1.44 -1.85 14.42
N ALA A 313 1.72 -2.72 13.44
CA ALA A 313 1.90 -2.33 12.04
C ALA A 313 0.58 -1.80 11.44
N SER A 314 -0.52 -2.51 11.68
CA SER A 314 -1.85 -2.11 11.21
C SER A 314 -2.32 -0.81 11.86
N PHE A 315 -2.02 -0.59 13.15
CA PHE A 315 -2.29 0.67 13.84
C PHE A 315 -1.60 1.85 13.14
N ILE A 316 -0.31 1.76 12.88
CA ILE A 316 0.45 2.82 12.20
C ILE A 316 -0.04 3.02 10.77
N SER A 317 -0.26 1.94 10.03
CA SER A 317 -0.75 1.99 8.65
C SER A 317 -2.12 2.66 8.58
N SER A 318 -3.08 2.23 9.37
CA SER A 318 -4.46 2.73 9.31
C SER A 318 -4.58 4.20 9.73
N ILE A 319 -3.86 4.63 10.78
CA ILE A 319 -3.97 6.00 11.30
C ILE A 319 -3.10 6.97 10.49
N LEU A 320 -1.88 6.58 10.15
CA LEU A 320 -0.89 7.52 9.62
C LEU A 320 -0.82 7.51 8.09
N ALA A 321 -0.81 6.33 7.44
CA ALA A 321 -0.54 6.24 6.02
C ALA A 321 -1.49 7.06 5.12
N PRO A 322 -2.82 7.13 5.36
CA PRO A 322 -3.70 7.97 4.56
C PRO A 322 -3.37 9.47 4.68
N SER A 323 -2.91 9.90 5.87
CA SER A 323 -2.71 11.31 6.20
C SER A 323 -1.32 11.85 5.88
N ILE A 324 -0.34 11.00 5.56
CA ILE A 324 1.01 11.43 5.17
C ILE A 324 1.20 11.65 3.67
N LYS A 325 0.14 11.56 2.90
CA LYS A 325 0.11 11.85 1.47
C LYS A 325 -0.18 13.33 1.26
N ALA A 326 0.57 13.99 0.37
CA ALA A 326 0.28 15.35 -0.02
C ALA A 326 -1.10 15.38 -0.72
N HIS A 327 -1.91 16.33 -0.34
CA HIS A 327 -3.23 16.53 -0.91
C HIS A 327 -3.34 17.91 -1.53
N ARG A 328 -4.01 18.00 -2.68
CA ARG A 328 -4.39 19.25 -3.30
C ARG A 328 -5.91 19.31 -3.38
N ALA A 329 -6.51 20.32 -2.76
CA ALA A 329 -7.93 20.61 -2.99
C ALA A 329 -8.13 21.00 -4.46
N VAL A 330 -9.02 20.28 -5.14
CA VAL A 330 -9.28 20.47 -6.57
C VAL A 330 -10.58 21.26 -6.72
N PRO A 331 -10.57 22.47 -7.32
CA PRO A 331 -11.78 23.21 -7.62
C PRO A 331 -12.77 22.38 -8.45
N SER A 332 -14.06 22.55 -8.18
CA SER A 332 -15.12 21.81 -8.86
C SER A 332 -16.30 22.71 -9.21
N ASP A 333 -16.95 22.43 -10.33
CA ASP A 333 -18.24 23.03 -10.69
C ASP A 333 -19.42 22.36 -10.00
N THR A 334 -19.21 21.21 -9.37
CA THR A 334 -20.24 20.51 -8.61
C THR A 334 -20.24 20.97 -7.16
N MET A 335 -21.42 21.09 -6.54
CA MET A 335 -21.59 21.56 -5.15
C MET A 335 -21.00 20.61 -4.08
N ALA A 336 -20.54 19.45 -4.45
CA ALA A 336 -19.92 18.49 -3.53
C ALA A 336 -18.39 18.62 -3.59
N ASP A 337 -17.84 19.57 -2.86
CA ASP A 337 -16.44 19.50 -2.43
C ASP A 337 -16.34 18.37 -1.40
N THR A 338 -16.21 17.14 -1.88
CA THR A 338 -16.01 15.95 -1.06
C THR A 338 -14.53 15.70 -0.77
N SER A 339 -13.67 16.67 -1.04
CA SER A 339 -12.26 16.56 -0.69
C SER A 339 -12.14 16.59 0.83
N LEU A 340 -11.91 15.42 1.42
CA LEU A 340 -11.61 15.30 2.84
C LEU A 340 -10.33 16.07 3.12
N GLU A 341 -10.41 17.12 3.94
CA GLU A 341 -9.24 17.88 4.37
C GLU A 341 -8.25 16.92 5.05
N ASN A 342 -7.00 16.92 4.61
CA ASN A 342 -5.95 16.17 5.30
C ASN A 342 -5.74 16.75 6.71
N PRO A 343 -6.00 15.98 7.79
CA PRO A 343 -5.91 16.48 9.15
C PRO A 343 -4.49 16.91 9.56
N LEU A 344 -3.49 16.54 8.77
CA LEU A 344 -2.08 16.90 8.98
C LEU A 344 -1.61 18.10 8.14
N GLU A 345 -2.37 18.60 7.17
CA GLU A 345 -1.91 19.63 6.23
C GLU A 345 -1.36 20.87 6.95
N LYS A 346 -2.05 21.33 8.01
CA LYS A 346 -1.65 22.50 8.81
C LYS A 346 -0.67 22.17 9.95
N LYS A 347 -0.12 20.92 9.99
CA LYS A 347 0.73 20.45 11.09
C LYS A 347 2.19 20.25 10.70
N ILE A 348 2.62 20.68 9.52
CA ILE A 348 4.03 20.69 9.13
C ILE A 348 4.84 21.49 10.17
N GLY A 349 5.96 20.93 10.63
CA GLY A 349 6.81 21.47 11.68
C GLY A 349 6.27 21.29 13.10
N LEU A 350 5.04 20.80 13.28
CA LEU A 350 4.46 20.53 14.59
C LEU A 350 4.69 19.08 15.03
N ARG A 351 4.70 18.87 16.33
CA ARG A 351 4.81 17.55 16.94
C ARG A 351 3.48 16.79 16.81
N ILE A 352 3.52 15.63 16.14
CA ILE A 352 2.38 14.74 15.96
C ILE A 352 2.56 13.39 16.66
N MET A 353 3.79 13.06 17.09
CA MET A 353 4.16 11.83 17.80
C MET A 353 5.14 12.16 18.94
N PRO A 354 5.44 11.24 19.85
CA PRO A 354 6.54 11.38 20.81
C PRO A 354 7.90 11.59 20.12
N THR A 355 8.77 12.35 20.76
CA THR A 355 10.08 12.75 20.19
C THR A 355 11.06 11.59 20.01
N PHE A 356 10.78 10.44 20.57
CA PHE A 356 11.59 9.24 20.36
C PHE A 356 11.18 8.42 19.12
N LEU A 357 10.13 8.84 18.41
CA LEU A 357 9.64 8.17 17.21
C LEU A 357 9.96 8.94 15.93
N SER A 358 10.30 8.21 14.91
CA SER A 358 10.45 8.71 13.53
C SER A 358 9.77 7.78 12.55
N VAL A 359 9.24 8.31 11.46
CA VAL A 359 8.59 7.52 10.41
C VAL A 359 9.20 7.86 9.08
N THR A 360 9.66 6.84 8.37
CA THR A 360 10.20 6.92 7.02
C THR A 360 9.37 6.04 6.09
N ASP A 361 9.03 6.53 4.91
CA ASP A 361 8.60 5.70 3.79
C ASP A 361 9.78 5.52 2.85
N ASP A 362 10.20 4.27 2.61
CA ASP A 362 11.39 3.97 1.83
C ASP A 362 11.10 2.95 0.71
N PRO A 363 10.70 3.42 -0.49
CA PRO A 363 10.49 2.55 -1.63
C PRO A 363 11.78 1.89 -2.14
N THR A 364 12.95 2.34 -1.71
CA THR A 364 14.24 1.77 -2.13
C THR A 364 14.73 0.65 -1.22
N ALA A 365 14.11 0.46 -0.05
CA ALA A 365 14.45 -0.61 0.87
C ALA A 365 14.13 -1.98 0.27
N ARG A 366 15.09 -2.90 0.29
CA ARG A 366 14.94 -4.27 -0.24
C ARG A 366 14.96 -5.34 0.82
N THR A 367 15.52 -5.06 2.00
CA THR A 367 15.58 -5.98 3.12
C THR A 367 15.50 -5.26 4.46
N PHE A 368 14.95 -5.92 5.46
CA PHE A 368 15.04 -5.49 6.85
C PHE A 368 15.49 -6.66 7.71
N ARG A 369 16.65 -6.55 8.36
CA ARG A 369 17.27 -7.62 9.18
C ARG A 369 17.30 -8.98 8.45
N GLY A 370 17.58 -8.97 7.16
CA GLY A 370 17.65 -10.17 6.33
C GLY A 370 16.30 -10.66 5.78
N VAL A 371 15.18 -10.06 6.16
CA VAL A 371 13.86 -10.36 5.59
C VAL A 371 13.67 -9.54 4.32
N PRO A 372 13.37 -10.16 3.15
CA PRO A 372 13.04 -9.44 1.93
C PRO A 372 11.79 -8.56 2.11
N LEU A 373 11.82 -7.36 1.54
CA LEU A 373 10.72 -6.40 1.63
C LEU A 373 9.96 -6.33 0.30
N MET A 374 8.64 -6.36 0.38
CA MET A 374 7.72 -6.15 -0.73
C MET A 374 7.21 -4.71 -0.74
N GLY A 375 6.78 -4.22 -1.92
CA GLY A 375 6.24 -2.87 -2.09
C GLY A 375 7.28 -1.80 -2.44
N GLY A 376 8.57 -2.19 -2.57
CA GLY A 376 9.62 -1.29 -3.04
C GLY A 376 9.67 -1.19 -4.57
N TYR A 377 10.06 -0.02 -5.08
CA TYR A 377 10.25 0.26 -6.52
C TYR A 377 11.42 1.22 -6.73
N ASP A 378 11.92 1.31 -7.96
CA ASP A 378 13.02 2.21 -8.33
C ASP A 378 12.51 3.54 -8.93
N VAL A 379 11.36 3.48 -9.61
CA VAL A 379 10.71 4.62 -10.26
C VAL A 379 9.22 4.57 -9.94
N ASP A 380 8.62 5.72 -9.61
CA ASP A 380 7.18 5.81 -9.37
C ASP A 380 6.37 5.79 -10.69
N ASP A 381 5.05 5.77 -10.58
CA ASP A 381 4.15 5.63 -11.74
C ASP A 381 4.11 6.91 -12.60
N GLU A 382 4.72 8.00 -12.17
CA GLU A 382 4.88 9.25 -12.92
C GLU A 382 6.27 9.38 -13.57
N GLY A 383 7.15 8.38 -13.41
CA GLY A 383 8.48 8.35 -13.99
C GLY A 383 9.53 9.13 -13.18
N VAL A 384 9.33 9.28 -11.88
CA VAL A 384 10.28 9.93 -10.95
C VAL A 384 11.02 8.88 -10.14
N LEU A 385 12.34 9.05 -9.98
CA LEU A 385 13.15 8.15 -9.15
C LEU A 385 12.64 8.11 -7.72
N ALA A 386 12.46 6.91 -7.22
CA ALA A 386 12.09 6.64 -5.84
C ALA A 386 13.21 7.07 -4.88
N ARG A 387 12.83 7.57 -3.71
CA ARG A 387 13.79 7.93 -2.65
C ARG A 387 13.16 7.79 -1.27
N PRO A 388 13.95 7.50 -0.23
CA PRO A 388 13.46 7.50 1.14
C PRO A 388 12.94 8.88 1.54
N VAL A 389 11.79 8.93 2.18
CA VAL A 389 11.18 10.17 2.68
C VAL A 389 10.93 10.04 4.18
N LYS A 390 11.67 10.81 4.98
CA LYS A 390 11.45 10.91 6.41
C LYS A 390 10.29 11.85 6.68
N VAL A 391 9.09 11.27 6.78
CA VAL A 391 7.83 12.01 6.96
C VAL A 391 7.74 12.60 8.36
N VAL A 392 8.09 11.81 9.38
CA VAL A 392 8.15 12.25 10.78
C VAL A 392 9.56 12.05 11.30
N GLU A 393 10.14 13.10 11.87
CA GLU A 393 11.45 13.05 12.48
C GLU A 393 11.40 13.53 13.93
N ASN A 394 11.82 12.67 14.85
CA ASN A 394 11.78 12.95 16.28
C ASN A 394 10.41 13.49 16.75
N GLY A 395 9.33 12.87 16.25
CA GLY A 395 7.95 13.23 16.55
C GLY A 395 7.38 14.42 15.79
N PHE A 396 8.19 15.13 15.00
CA PHE A 396 7.75 16.30 14.23
C PHE A 396 7.46 15.93 12.78
N LEU A 397 6.31 16.35 12.27
CA LEU A 397 5.96 16.20 10.86
C LEU A 397 6.86 17.10 10.01
N ARG A 398 7.59 16.53 9.05
CA ARG A 398 8.56 17.25 8.22
C ARG A 398 8.05 17.52 6.82
N THR A 399 7.41 16.54 6.21
CA THR A 399 6.93 16.59 4.83
C THR A 399 5.84 15.56 4.61
N PHE A 400 5.28 15.53 3.40
CA PHE A 400 4.36 14.51 2.92
C PHE A 400 4.99 13.71 1.78
N LEU A 401 4.47 12.52 1.52
CA LEU A 401 4.71 11.79 0.28
C LEU A 401 4.03 12.54 -0.86
N SER A 402 4.69 12.72 -1.99
CA SER A 402 4.17 13.51 -3.10
C SER A 402 4.50 12.93 -4.46
N GLY A 403 3.53 13.02 -5.37
CA GLY A 403 3.70 12.92 -6.80
C GLY A 403 4.02 14.27 -7.44
N ARG A 404 3.84 14.37 -8.74
CA ARG A 404 4.14 15.56 -9.54
C ARG A 404 3.06 16.65 -9.49
N THR A 405 1.92 16.38 -8.85
CA THR A 405 0.90 17.39 -8.57
C THR A 405 1.31 18.24 -7.37
N PRO A 406 1.68 19.52 -7.56
CA PRO A 406 2.08 20.39 -6.46
C PRO A 406 0.95 20.62 -5.46
N SER A 407 1.29 20.61 -4.18
CA SER A 407 0.42 20.98 -3.08
C SER A 407 0.94 22.23 -2.36
N LYS A 408 0.21 22.73 -1.37
CA LYS A 408 0.67 23.85 -0.53
C LYS A 408 1.98 23.54 0.17
N THR A 409 2.21 22.27 0.51
CA THR A 409 3.35 21.81 1.31
C THR A 409 4.49 21.26 0.45
N ASN A 410 4.17 20.55 -0.62
CA ASN A 410 5.14 19.91 -1.52
C ASN A 410 4.98 20.47 -2.92
N LYS A 411 6.01 21.14 -3.43
CA LYS A 411 6.00 21.74 -4.78
C LYS A 411 6.51 20.79 -5.86
N GLU A 412 7.28 19.78 -5.46
CA GLU A 412 7.90 18.80 -6.35
C GLU A 412 7.58 17.38 -5.87
N SER A 413 7.67 16.42 -6.78
CA SER A 413 7.58 15.00 -6.46
C SER A 413 8.77 14.56 -5.63
N ASN A 414 8.51 13.66 -4.69
CA ASN A 414 9.54 12.95 -3.96
C ASN A 414 9.58 11.44 -4.30
N GLY A 415 9.06 11.08 -5.48
CA GLY A 415 9.14 9.72 -6.01
C GLY A 415 8.09 8.77 -5.42
N HIS A 416 6.91 9.31 -5.08
CA HIS A 416 5.78 8.53 -4.55
C HIS A 416 4.49 8.74 -5.35
N GLY A 417 4.61 9.24 -6.60
CA GLY A 417 3.46 9.52 -7.45
C GLY A 417 2.76 8.26 -7.97
N THR A 418 1.45 8.38 -8.18
CA THR A 418 0.63 7.40 -8.88
C THR A 418 0.16 7.94 -10.23
N THR A 419 -0.36 7.10 -11.09
CA THR A 419 -0.91 7.50 -12.40
C THR A 419 -2.06 8.50 -12.27
N THR A 420 -2.76 8.54 -11.14
CA THR A 420 -3.85 9.46 -10.86
C THR A 420 -3.40 10.81 -10.30
N GLY A 421 -2.08 11.00 -10.09
CA GLY A 421 -1.51 12.21 -9.49
C GLY A 421 -1.57 12.27 -7.96
N GLU A 422 -2.07 11.22 -7.30
CA GLU A 422 -2.01 11.06 -5.86
C GLU A 422 -0.65 10.51 -5.44
N ALA A 423 -0.37 10.51 -4.13
CA ALA A 423 0.80 9.83 -3.60
C ALA A 423 0.44 8.45 -3.04
N LYS A 424 1.38 7.49 -3.13
CA LYS A 424 1.28 6.15 -2.53
C LYS A 424 2.30 5.98 -1.41
N THR A 425 1.97 5.12 -0.44
CA THR A 425 2.94 4.57 0.52
C THR A 425 3.58 3.32 -0.05
N SER A 426 4.80 3.01 0.37
CA SER A 426 5.54 1.81 -0.06
C SER A 426 5.97 0.97 1.14
N VAL A 427 7.19 1.14 1.62
CA VAL A 427 7.71 0.47 2.82
C VAL A 427 7.73 1.47 3.97
N LEU A 428 6.74 1.36 4.86
CA LEU A 428 6.60 2.26 5.99
C LEU A 428 7.39 1.73 7.19
N ILE A 429 8.31 2.54 7.71
CA ILE A 429 9.21 2.17 8.80
C ILE A 429 8.99 3.09 9.99
N LEU A 430 8.57 2.50 11.11
CA LEU A 430 8.51 3.19 12.40
C LEU A 430 9.78 2.89 13.21
N ASP A 431 10.63 3.89 13.34
CA ASP A 431 11.84 3.84 14.14
C ASP A 431 11.62 4.41 15.54
N SER A 432 12.22 3.77 16.54
CA SER A 432 12.18 4.23 17.92
C SER A 432 13.58 4.36 18.51
N ALA A 433 13.92 5.57 18.96
CA ALA A 433 15.17 5.83 19.69
C ALA A 433 15.16 5.28 21.13
N ARG A 434 14.02 4.83 21.63
CA ARG A 434 13.85 4.28 22.99
C ARG A 434 12.97 3.04 22.93
N SER A 435 13.56 1.87 22.99
CA SER A 435 12.84 0.61 23.10
C SER A 435 12.94 0.04 24.51
N ILE A 436 11.91 -0.65 24.94
CA ILE A 436 11.88 -1.41 26.20
C ILE A 436 11.91 -2.91 25.83
N GLY A 437 12.77 -3.68 26.52
CA GLY A 437 12.83 -5.13 26.27
C GLY A 437 11.52 -5.84 26.57
N GLU A 438 11.33 -7.01 25.94
CA GLU A 438 10.19 -7.90 26.13
C GLU A 438 9.87 -8.13 27.63
N GLY A 439 8.59 -8.26 27.95
CA GLY A 439 8.10 -8.42 29.32
C GLY A 439 8.17 -7.15 30.20
N LYS A 440 9.03 -6.17 29.87
CA LYS A 440 9.01 -4.87 30.55
C LYS A 440 7.87 -3.99 30.06
N LEU A 441 7.52 -4.10 28.79
CA LEU A 441 6.42 -3.35 28.20
C LEU A 441 5.09 -3.74 28.85
N GLU A 442 4.81 -5.02 28.98
CA GLU A 442 3.59 -5.54 29.63
C GLU A 442 3.55 -5.23 31.14
N ARG A 443 4.70 -5.30 31.83
CA ARG A 443 4.76 -4.83 33.23
C ARG A 443 4.43 -3.34 33.38
N ARG A 444 4.88 -2.52 32.43
CA ARG A 444 4.54 -1.08 32.40
C ARG A 444 3.05 -0.86 32.11
N LEU A 445 2.48 -1.62 31.17
CA LEU A 445 1.04 -1.65 30.91
C LEU A 445 0.24 -1.95 32.18
N CYS A 446 0.55 -3.06 32.85
CA CYS A 446 -0.13 -3.46 34.08
C CYS A 446 0.04 -2.43 35.22
N LYS A 447 1.20 -1.76 35.29
CA LYS A 447 1.42 -0.68 36.27
C LYS A 447 0.50 0.50 35.98
N LEU A 448 0.45 0.99 34.73
CA LEU A 448 -0.42 2.09 34.32
C LEU A 448 -1.90 1.76 34.55
N ALA A 449 -2.35 0.55 34.21
CA ALA A 449 -3.71 0.14 34.45
C ALA A 449 -4.08 0.17 35.94
N ARG A 450 -3.19 -0.26 36.85
CA ARG A 450 -3.39 -0.13 38.31
C ARG A 450 -3.47 1.32 38.76
N GLU A 451 -2.58 2.18 38.25
CA GLU A 451 -2.56 3.62 38.55
C GLU A 451 -3.84 4.32 38.12
N SER A 452 -4.46 3.83 37.03
CA SER A 452 -5.78 4.29 36.53
C SER A 452 -6.96 3.62 37.25
N GLY A 453 -6.74 2.75 38.25
CA GLY A 453 -7.80 2.11 39.01
C GLY A 453 -8.55 1.01 38.25
N LEU A 454 -7.97 0.48 37.17
CA LEU A 454 -8.57 -0.59 36.36
C LEU A 454 -8.37 -1.96 37.02
N ASP A 455 -9.24 -2.92 36.69
CA ASP A 455 -9.18 -4.31 37.18
C ASP A 455 -8.38 -5.23 36.26
N HIS A 456 -8.16 -4.83 35.00
CA HIS A 456 -7.36 -5.53 34.01
C HIS A 456 -6.66 -4.53 33.08
N ALA A 457 -5.74 -5.05 32.28
CA ALA A 457 -5.13 -4.31 31.17
C ALA A 457 -5.48 -5.00 29.84
N VAL A 458 -5.20 -4.36 28.70
CA VAL A 458 -5.54 -4.90 27.38
C VAL A 458 -4.31 -4.96 26.49
N VAL A 459 -4.20 -6.09 25.76
CA VAL A 459 -3.24 -6.31 24.68
C VAL A 459 -4.00 -6.69 23.41
N VAL A 460 -3.71 -5.99 22.32
CA VAL A 460 -4.25 -6.27 20.98
C VAL A 460 -3.11 -6.81 20.12
N SER A 461 -3.25 -8.06 19.65
CA SER A 461 -2.23 -8.73 18.83
C SER A 461 -2.54 -8.63 17.34
N LYS A 462 -3.82 -8.45 16.99
CA LYS A 462 -4.25 -8.37 15.61
C LYS A 462 -5.46 -7.45 15.44
N LEU A 463 -5.48 -6.69 14.36
CA LEU A 463 -6.63 -5.89 13.93
C LEU A 463 -7.31 -6.58 12.74
N ASP A 464 -8.62 -6.37 12.60
CA ASP A 464 -9.35 -6.84 11.43
C ASP A 464 -8.79 -6.25 10.14
N ASN A 465 -8.75 -7.05 9.10
CA ASN A 465 -8.43 -6.57 7.78
C ASN A 465 -9.73 -6.35 6.98
N LEU A 466 -10.08 -5.10 6.80
CA LEU A 466 -11.35 -4.68 6.21
C LEU A 466 -11.46 -4.95 4.69
N TYR A 467 -10.34 -5.13 3.99
CA TYR A 467 -10.36 -5.52 2.57
C TYR A 467 -10.81 -6.97 2.36
N GLN A 468 -10.87 -7.79 3.42
CA GLN A 468 -11.24 -9.20 3.37
C GLN A 468 -12.68 -9.51 3.74
N ILE A 469 -13.37 -8.57 4.35
CA ILE A 469 -14.79 -8.69 4.72
C ILE A 469 -15.63 -9.09 3.49
N ASN A 470 -15.22 -8.65 2.29
CA ASN A 470 -15.89 -8.99 1.03
C ASN A 470 -15.86 -10.49 0.65
N PHE A 471 -15.02 -11.33 1.28
CA PHE A 471 -15.02 -12.78 1.02
C PHE A 471 -16.08 -13.56 1.78
N PHE A 472 -16.66 -12.93 2.79
CA PHE A 472 -17.72 -13.51 3.62
C PHE A 472 -18.99 -12.65 3.52
N ASP A 473 -19.58 -12.57 2.32
CA ASP A 473 -20.68 -11.68 1.92
C ASP A 473 -21.82 -11.53 2.94
N GLU A 474 -22.04 -12.56 3.76
CA GLU A 474 -23.10 -12.56 4.79
C GLU A 474 -22.67 -11.87 6.11
N LEU A 475 -21.38 -11.55 6.29
CA LEU A 475 -20.83 -11.10 7.56
C LEU A 475 -20.27 -9.67 7.50
N SER A 476 -20.28 -9.04 6.34
CA SER A 476 -19.70 -7.71 6.13
C SER A 476 -20.74 -6.59 6.14
N SER A 477 -20.38 -5.47 6.75
CA SER A 477 -21.11 -4.22 6.58
C SER A 477 -20.26 -3.22 5.75
N TRP A 478 -20.88 -2.61 4.74
CA TRP A 478 -20.25 -1.54 3.94
C TRP A 478 -19.82 -0.33 4.79
N SER A 479 -20.41 -0.18 5.99
CA SER A 479 -20.05 0.90 6.93
C SER A 479 -18.61 0.80 7.42
N ASP A 480 -18.05 -0.41 7.51
CA ASP A 480 -16.71 -0.63 8.03
C ASP A 480 -15.64 -0.30 6.96
N ALA A 481 -15.89 -0.63 5.70
CA ALA A 481 -15.02 -0.27 4.58
C ALA A 481 -14.89 1.25 4.39
N LEU A 482 -15.98 2.00 4.58
CA LEU A 482 -15.97 3.46 4.56
C LEU A 482 -15.21 4.04 5.76
N SER A 483 -15.25 3.39 6.91
CA SER A 483 -14.65 3.92 8.13
C SER A 483 -13.13 4.00 8.09
N ILE A 484 -12.44 3.15 7.28
CA ILE A 484 -10.98 3.24 7.10
C ILE A 484 -10.58 4.44 6.25
N ALA A 485 -11.36 4.76 5.23
CA ALA A 485 -11.12 5.96 4.42
C ALA A 485 -11.07 7.23 5.29
N PHE A 486 -11.66 7.17 6.48
CA PHE A 486 -11.70 8.24 7.46
C PHE A 486 -10.67 8.13 8.60
N GLY A 487 -9.69 7.20 8.52
CA GLY A 487 -8.62 7.06 9.53
C GLY A 487 -9.10 6.48 10.86
N LYS A 488 -10.14 5.65 10.87
CA LYS A 488 -10.54 4.86 12.02
C LYS A 488 -9.64 3.63 12.16
N LEU A 489 -9.41 3.21 13.39
CA LEU A 489 -8.78 1.92 13.65
C LEU A 489 -9.74 0.78 13.29
N PRO A 490 -9.27 -0.24 12.55
CA PRO A 490 -10.01 -1.49 12.39
C PRO A 490 -10.26 -2.13 13.75
N SER A 491 -11.36 -2.86 13.89
CA SER A 491 -11.70 -3.55 15.14
C SER A 491 -10.64 -4.57 15.55
N PRO A 492 -10.49 -4.89 16.85
CA PRO A 492 -9.59 -5.94 17.29
C PRO A 492 -10.07 -7.32 16.80
N ALA A 493 -9.26 -8.04 16.02
CA ALA A 493 -9.48 -9.43 15.64
C ALA A 493 -9.01 -10.39 16.72
N VAL A 494 -7.84 -10.11 17.33
CA VAL A 494 -7.30 -10.90 18.45
C VAL A 494 -6.90 -9.96 19.58
N MET A 495 -7.60 -10.09 20.72
CA MET A 495 -7.42 -9.24 21.88
C MET A 495 -7.44 -10.05 23.18
N TYR A 496 -6.63 -9.61 24.16
CA TYR A 496 -6.51 -10.24 25.45
C TYR A 496 -6.75 -9.24 26.59
N GLU A 497 -7.56 -9.63 27.57
CA GLU A 497 -7.52 -9.05 28.91
C GLU A 497 -6.34 -9.62 29.69
N VAL A 498 -5.54 -8.78 30.32
CA VAL A 498 -4.37 -9.15 31.11
C VAL A 498 -4.68 -8.94 32.58
N SER A 499 -4.61 -10.02 33.36
CA SER A 499 -4.84 -9.98 34.81
C SER A 499 -3.75 -9.16 35.49
N LEU A 500 -4.14 -8.16 36.26
CA LEU A 500 -3.19 -7.34 37.04
C LEU A 500 -2.59 -8.11 38.23
N LYS A 501 -3.14 -9.26 38.64
CA LYS A 501 -2.65 -10.06 39.75
C LYS A 501 -1.46 -10.92 39.36
N ASP A 502 -1.57 -11.65 38.26
CA ASP A 502 -0.63 -12.70 37.86
C ASP A 502 -0.15 -12.57 36.38
N GLY A 503 -0.56 -11.54 35.66
CA GLY A 503 -0.16 -11.29 34.27
C GLY A 503 -0.74 -12.28 33.26
N LYS A 504 -1.69 -13.14 33.65
CA LYS A 504 -2.28 -14.10 32.72
C LYS A 504 -3.15 -13.39 31.70
N ARG A 505 -3.01 -13.79 30.44
CA ARG A 505 -3.80 -13.30 29.31
C ARG A 505 -5.05 -14.16 29.12
N LYS A 506 -6.21 -13.53 29.02
CA LYS A 506 -7.50 -14.15 28.71
C LYS A 506 -8.00 -13.62 27.38
N LEU A 507 -8.22 -14.51 26.41
CA LEU A 507 -8.76 -14.14 25.10
C LEU A 507 -10.20 -13.65 25.27
N VAL A 508 -10.55 -12.57 24.59
CA VAL A 508 -11.88 -11.97 24.53
C VAL A 508 -12.24 -11.61 23.09
N ARG A 509 -13.52 -11.44 22.78
CA ARG A 509 -14.04 -11.21 21.43
C ARG A 509 -15.09 -10.10 21.36
N GLY A 510 -15.46 -9.70 20.13
CA GLY A 510 -16.61 -8.83 19.91
C GLY A 510 -16.40 -7.42 20.46
N SER A 511 -15.33 -6.78 20.05
CA SER A 511 -15.00 -5.41 20.45
C SER A 511 -14.75 -4.52 19.24
N THR A 512 -14.95 -3.23 19.42
CA THR A 512 -14.60 -2.18 18.47
C THR A 512 -13.89 -1.05 19.22
N PHE A 513 -13.17 -0.19 18.48
CA PHE A 513 -12.61 1.01 19.10
C PHE A 513 -13.63 2.14 19.08
N GLY A 514 -13.61 2.94 20.14
CA GLY A 514 -14.28 4.22 20.16
C GLY A 514 -13.72 5.20 19.13
N ALA A 515 -14.14 6.46 19.19
CA ALA A 515 -13.70 7.47 18.23
C ALA A 515 -12.18 7.72 18.34
N SER A 516 -11.40 7.01 17.51
CA SER A 516 -9.96 7.24 17.42
C SER A 516 -9.66 8.41 16.47
N THR A 517 -8.83 9.33 16.93
CA THR A 517 -8.34 10.44 16.13
C THR A 517 -6.83 10.35 15.98
N MET A 518 -6.27 11.13 15.04
CA MET A 518 -4.80 11.27 14.89
C MET A 518 -4.08 11.64 16.19
N ARG A 519 -4.81 12.12 17.22
CA ARG A 519 -4.24 12.46 18.52
C ARG A 519 -3.65 11.24 19.23
N ILE A 520 -4.21 10.06 19.00
CA ILE A 520 -3.75 8.79 19.60
C ILE A 520 -2.25 8.53 19.35
N LEU A 521 -1.70 9.04 18.24
CA LEU A 521 -0.26 8.94 17.95
C LEU A 521 0.62 9.68 18.95
N LYS A 522 0.10 10.75 19.61
CA LYS A 522 0.83 11.49 20.65
C LYS A 522 0.84 10.75 21.98
N ASP A 523 -0.10 9.85 22.16
CA ASP A 523 -0.33 9.12 23.39
C ASP A 523 0.45 7.79 23.44
N ILE A 524 1.35 7.54 22.48
CA ILE A 524 2.31 6.43 22.50
C ILE A 524 3.35 6.72 23.59
N LEU A 525 3.40 5.88 24.62
CA LEU A 525 4.25 6.07 25.80
C LEU A 525 5.60 5.36 25.70
N ALA A 526 5.64 4.25 24.96
CA ALA A 526 6.82 3.41 24.81
C ALA A 526 6.66 2.47 23.63
N THR A 527 7.79 1.91 23.19
CA THR A 527 7.84 0.86 22.18
C THR A 527 8.60 -0.36 22.69
N GLY A 528 8.28 -1.53 22.15
CA GLY A 528 9.07 -2.75 22.29
C GLY A 528 10.41 -2.67 21.55
N GLY A 529 11.31 -3.64 21.82
CA GLY A 529 12.54 -3.85 21.05
C GLY A 529 12.40 -4.85 19.89
N ASP A 530 11.19 -5.19 19.55
CA ASP A 530 10.73 -6.33 18.77
C ASP A 530 10.31 -5.95 17.33
N ALA A 531 10.81 -4.84 16.80
CA ALA A 531 10.46 -4.40 15.44
C ALA A 531 10.65 -5.52 14.41
N ARG A 532 9.58 -5.84 13.68
CA ARG A 532 9.50 -6.87 12.64
C ARG A 532 8.79 -6.34 11.40
N VAL A 533 8.90 -7.10 10.33
CA VAL A 533 8.23 -6.85 9.05
C VAL A 533 6.85 -7.50 9.08
N TYR A 534 5.83 -6.72 8.75
CA TYR A 534 4.46 -7.22 8.62
C TYR A 534 3.91 -6.86 7.24
N ALA A 535 3.29 -7.82 6.57
CA ALA A 535 2.55 -7.56 5.35
C ALA A 535 1.21 -6.92 5.71
N VAL A 536 0.99 -5.70 5.24
CA VAL A 536 -0.24 -4.96 5.46
C VAL A 536 -0.86 -4.65 4.10
N GLU A 537 -2.14 -4.87 3.96
CA GLU A 537 -2.86 -4.49 2.75
C GLU A 537 -3.04 -2.97 2.72
N THR A 538 -2.48 -2.33 1.71
CA THR A 538 -2.48 -0.86 1.55
C THR A 538 -3.59 -0.35 0.62
N ALA A 539 -4.09 -1.24 -0.25
CA ALA A 539 -5.24 -1.05 -1.13
C ALA A 539 -5.73 -2.43 -1.58
N ALA A 540 -6.91 -2.52 -2.17
CA ALA A 540 -7.46 -3.80 -2.64
C ALA A 540 -6.43 -4.61 -3.46
N ASN A 541 -6.05 -5.76 -2.94
CA ASN A 541 -5.02 -6.67 -3.48
C ASN A 541 -3.59 -6.11 -3.56
N ASN A 542 -3.30 -4.97 -2.94
CA ASN A 542 -1.96 -4.40 -2.85
C ASN A 542 -1.42 -4.53 -1.43
N TYR A 543 -0.32 -5.26 -1.28
CA TYR A 543 0.37 -5.44 0.00
C TYR A 543 1.68 -4.64 0.00
N GLY A 544 1.85 -3.84 1.04
CA GLY A 544 3.10 -3.21 1.39
C GLY A 544 3.65 -3.79 2.70
N HIS A 545 4.92 -3.60 2.96
CA HIS A 545 5.49 -3.95 4.24
C HIS A 545 5.51 -2.75 5.18
N VAL A 546 5.06 -2.97 6.40
CA VAL A 546 5.19 -2.04 7.51
C VAL A 546 6.13 -2.65 8.54
N ILE A 547 7.10 -1.86 8.96
CA ILE A 547 8.06 -2.25 9.99
C ILE A 547 7.72 -1.47 11.23
N ALA A 548 7.29 -2.18 12.28
CA ALA A 548 6.92 -1.56 13.55
C ALA A 548 7.31 -2.44 14.73
N PRO A 549 7.71 -1.84 15.87
CA PRO A 549 7.78 -2.52 17.16
C PRO A 549 6.41 -2.49 17.84
N SER A 550 6.21 -3.31 18.88
CA SER A 550 5.05 -3.20 19.76
C SER A 550 4.93 -1.79 20.36
N LEU A 551 3.70 -1.29 20.51
CA LEU A 551 3.39 0.06 20.95
C LEU A 551 2.57 0.02 22.25
N LEU A 552 2.96 0.76 23.26
CA LEU A 552 2.15 1.04 24.44
C LEU A 552 1.52 2.42 24.30
N VAL A 553 0.20 2.45 24.17
CA VAL A 553 -0.62 3.66 24.06
C VAL A 553 -1.25 3.96 25.41
N GLN A 554 -1.32 5.23 25.79
CA GLN A 554 -1.74 5.67 27.14
C GLN A 554 -3.23 5.44 27.39
N GLU A 555 -4.06 5.73 26.39
CA GLU A 555 -5.51 5.70 26.53
C GLU A 555 -6.15 5.30 25.19
N VAL A 556 -6.93 4.24 25.25
CA VAL A 556 -7.70 3.73 24.11
C VAL A 556 -9.07 3.32 24.64
N GLU A 557 -10.11 3.80 23.97
CA GLU A 557 -11.47 3.39 24.24
C GLU A 557 -11.81 2.14 23.43
N ILE A 558 -12.25 1.09 24.12
CA ILE A 558 -12.70 -0.16 23.55
C ILE A 558 -14.16 -0.36 23.98
N LEU A 559 -15.03 -0.57 23.02
CA LEU A 559 -16.46 -0.76 23.19
C LEU A 559 -16.84 -2.19 22.84
N GLU A 560 -17.91 -2.69 23.45
CA GLU A 560 -18.53 -3.93 23.02
C GLU A 560 -19.12 -3.74 21.61
N ALA A 561 -18.86 -4.69 20.71
CA ALA A 561 -19.40 -4.64 19.37
C ALA A 561 -20.88 -5.07 19.37
N GLU A 562 -21.73 -4.27 18.74
CA GLU A 562 -23.12 -4.65 18.49
C GLU A 562 -23.16 -5.80 17.47
N ASN A 563 -23.89 -6.86 17.79
CA ASN A 563 -24.04 -8.00 16.89
C ASN A 563 -25.51 -8.16 16.46
N SER A 564 -25.76 -8.09 15.16
CA SER A 564 -27.07 -8.32 14.54
C SER A 564 -27.20 -9.65 13.80
N ILE A 565 -26.09 -10.43 13.70
CA ILE A 565 -26.00 -11.63 12.89
C ILE A 565 -26.47 -12.84 13.72
N LYS A 566 -27.47 -13.57 13.22
CA LYS A 566 -27.91 -14.81 13.86
C LYS A 566 -27.06 -16.00 13.45
N PRO A 567 -26.78 -16.96 14.36
CA PRO A 567 -26.13 -18.20 13.98
C PRO A 567 -26.99 -19.01 13.00
N PRO A 568 -26.40 -19.90 12.18
CA PRO A 568 -27.15 -20.81 11.33
C PRO A 568 -28.07 -21.70 12.16
N GLU A 569 -29.29 -21.91 11.69
CA GLU A 569 -30.28 -22.79 12.36
C GLU A 569 -29.93 -24.27 12.25
N LEU A 570 -29.18 -24.65 11.22
CA LEU A 570 -28.70 -26.02 11.00
C LEU A 570 -27.25 -26.18 11.45
N PRO A 571 -26.91 -27.32 12.08
CA PRO A 571 -25.56 -27.61 12.44
C PRO A 571 -24.67 -27.76 11.19
N ASN A 572 -23.37 -27.55 11.37
CA ASN A 572 -22.38 -27.72 10.29
C ASN A 572 -22.36 -29.20 9.83
N PRO A 573 -22.57 -29.49 8.52
CA PRO A 573 -22.62 -30.88 8.03
C PRO A 573 -21.23 -31.59 8.02
N VAL A 574 -20.16 -30.88 8.30
CA VAL A 574 -18.80 -31.43 8.29
C VAL A 574 -18.53 -32.29 9.54
N HIS A 575 -19.46 -32.34 10.49
CA HIS A 575 -19.34 -33.12 11.75
C HIS A 575 -20.58 -33.87 12.07
#